data_38fda6ec69afe463101e73c7294635c5
#
_entry.id   38fda6ec69afe463101e73c7294635c5
#
_cell.length_a   1.000
_cell.length_b   1.000
_cell.length_c   1.000
_cell.angle_alpha   90.00
_cell.angle_beta   90.00
_cell.angle_gamma   90.00
#
_symmetry.space_group_name_H-M   'P 1'
#
loop_
_entity.id
_entity.type
_entity.pdbx_description
1 polymer ?
#
loop_
_entity_poly.entity_id
_entity_poly.type
_entity_poly.pdbx_seq_one_letter_code
_entity_poly.pdbx_strand_id
1 'polypeptide(L)'
;MRISIKTRIGVEDPEEFGPLLEVFDRYPISELIIHPRTAKEFYTGTVHWEIYRFAREKSSLPLCYNGDLFTLEEYEAWDYAFPKSRAVMFGRGVLGDPLLLSRIRRTKGKTATWEDLQYELYVAYQKEIGNEQHVLSRLKEFWTYRALCHPEEREKIRQIYRTETLQEYAKRLHF
;
A
#
# COMPACT_ATOMS: atom_id res chain seq x y z
N MET A 1 4.14 -28.19 2.67
CA MET A 1 4.48 -26.73 2.73
C MET A 1 3.46 -25.99 1.85
N ARG A 2 2.97 -24.82 2.29
CA ARG A 2 2.10 -23.96 1.47
C ARG A 2 2.98 -22.85 0.89
N ILE A 3 2.87 -22.62 -0.43
CA ILE A 3 3.65 -21.60 -1.14
C ILE A 3 2.68 -20.60 -1.75
N SER A 4 2.90 -19.31 -1.50
CA SER A 4 2.26 -18.21 -2.21
C SER A 4 3.31 -17.45 -3.03
N ILE A 5 2.87 -16.88 -4.15
CA ILE A 5 3.72 -16.06 -5.02
C ILE A 5 3.14 -14.66 -5.09
N LYS A 6 4.00 -13.64 -4.94
CA LYS A 6 3.67 -12.27 -5.25
C LYS A 6 4.44 -11.83 -6.51
N THR A 7 3.72 -11.36 -7.51
CA THR A 7 4.29 -11.01 -8.80
C THR A 7 3.78 -9.67 -9.33
N ARG A 8 4.53 -9.10 -10.26
CA ARG A 8 4.08 -8.10 -11.23
C ARG A 8 3.64 -8.79 -12.51
N ILE A 9 3.04 -8.04 -13.43
CA ILE A 9 2.46 -8.59 -14.68
C ILE A 9 3.48 -8.74 -15.83
N GLY A 10 4.72 -8.41 -15.61
CA GLY A 10 5.81 -8.49 -16.57
C GLY A 10 6.95 -7.57 -16.19
N VAL A 11 7.98 -7.55 -17.00
CA VAL A 11 9.13 -6.64 -16.86
C VAL A 11 8.88 -5.35 -17.63
N GLU A 12 8.56 -5.45 -18.89
CA GLU A 12 8.40 -4.32 -19.80
C GLU A 12 6.96 -4.15 -20.30
N ASP A 13 6.28 -5.25 -20.62
CA ASP A 13 4.98 -5.26 -21.26
C ASP A 13 3.94 -6.04 -20.45
N PRO A 14 2.72 -5.50 -20.25
CA PRO A 14 1.61 -6.23 -19.63
C PRO A 14 1.24 -7.53 -20.33
N GLU A 15 1.49 -7.67 -21.64
CA GLU A 15 1.21 -8.89 -22.40
C GLU A 15 2.09 -10.08 -21.98
N GLU A 16 3.23 -9.84 -21.33
CA GLU A 16 4.08 -10.88 -20.74
C GLU A 16 3.34 -11.72 -19.69
N PHE A 17 2.24 -11.19 -19.14
CA PHE A 17 1.53 -11.86 -18.05
C PHE A 17 0.81 -13.13 -18.48
N GLY A 18 0.32 -13.21 -19.73
CA GLY A 18 -0.37 -14.40 -20.24
C GLY A 18 0.48 -15.66 -20.12
N PRO A 19 1.65 -15.73 -20.76
CA PRO A 19 2.59 -16.85 -20.63
C PRO A 19 3.05 -17.09 -19.18
N LEU A 20 3.24 -16.04 -18.40
CA LEU A 20 3.63 -16.16 -16.99
C LEU A 20 2.54 -16.83 -16.14
N LEU A 21 1.28 -16.47 -16.36
CA LEU A 21 0.13 -17.07 -15.68
C LEU A 21 -0.01 -18.57 -16.00
N GLU A 22 0.20 -18.95 -17.26
CA GLU A 22 0.20 -20.37 -17.67
C GLU A 22 1.28 -21.19 -16.93
N VAL A 23 2.44 -20.58 -16.67
CA VAL A 23 3.47 -21.24 -15.87
C VAL A 23 3.00 -21.43 -14.43
N PHE A 24 2.43 -20.39 -13.80
CA PHE A 24 1.94 -20.47 -12.42
C PHE A 24 0.85 -21.53 -12.26
N ASP A 25 -0.09 -21.65 -13.20
CA ASP A 25 -1.19 -22.61 -13.17
C ASP A 25 -0.75 -24.08 -13.21
N ARG A 26 0.50 -24.38 -13.60
CA ARG A 26 1.07 -25.73 -13.58
C ARG A 26 1.51 -26.20 -12.20
N TYR A 27 1.52 -25.31 -11.21
CA TYR A 27 2.06 -25.60 -9.88
C TYR A 27 0.97 -25.45 -8.80
N PRO A 28 1.02 -26.22 -7.69
CA PRO A 28 0.07 -26.15 -6.61
C PRO A 28 0.31 -24.93 -5.70
N ILE A 29 0.17 -23.74 -6.27
CA ILE A 29 0.32 -22.47 -5.55
C ILE A 29 -0.89 -22.23 -4.67
N SER A 30 -0.67 -21.92 -3.41
CA SER A 30 -1.73 -21.65 -2.43
C SER A 30 -2.44 -20.31 -2.66
N GLU A 31 -1.73 -19.34 -3.19
CA GLU A 31 -2.24 -18.01 -3.51
C GLU A 31 -1.29 -17.28 -4.46
N LEU A 32 -1.84 -16.65 -5.49
CA LEU A 32 -1.12 -15.78 -6.41
C LEU A 32 -1.54 -14.32 -6.16
N ILE A 33 -0.61 -13.52 -5.66
CA ILE A 33 -0.81 -12.09 -5.40
C ILE A 33 -0.31 -11.31 -6.61
N ILE A 34 -1.22 -10.62 -7.29
CA ILE A 34 -0.94 -9.92 -8.54
C ILE A 34 -0.91 -8.40 -8.29
N HIS A 35 0.23 -7.78 -8.57
CA HIS A 35 0.34 -6.33 -8.72
C HIS A 35 0.27 -5.99 -10.20
N PRO A 36 -0.85 -5.46 -10.70
CA PRO A 36 -1.07 -5.27 -12.13
C PRO A 36 -0.36 -4.02 -12.67
N ARG A 37 0.96 -4.05 -12.58
CA ARG A 37 1.95 -3.16 -13.18
C ARG A 37 3.16 -3.95 -13.61
N THR A 38 3.84 -3.52 -14.67
CA THR A 38 5.15 -4.06 -15.06
C THR A 38 6.25 -3.61 -14.09
N ALA A 39 7.41 -4.25 -14.15
CA ALA A 39 8.56 -3.86 -13.32
C ALA A 39 9.04 -2.44 -13.65
N LYS A 40 9.06 -2.07 -14.94
CA LYS A 40 9.48 -0.75 -15.44
C LYS A 40 8.57 0.40 -15.01
N GLU A 41 7.29 0.14 -14.81
CA GLU A 41 6.35 1.17 -14.35
C GLU A 41 6.58 1.58 -12.90
N PHE A 42 7.27 0.76 -12.10
CA PHE A 42 7.46 0.99 -10.67
C PHE A 42 6.13 1.25 -9.95
N TYR A 43 5.83 2.53 -9.69
CA TYR A 43 4.60 3.02 -9.05
C TYR A 43 3.99 4.19 -9.81
N THR A 44 4.38 4.38 -11.09
CA THR A 44 3.88 5.42 -11.97
C THR A 44 2.74 4.89 -12.85
N GLY A 45 1.97 5.80 -13.43
CA GLY A 45 0.83 5.41 -14.28
C GLY A 45 -0.33 4.76 -13.51
N THR A 46 -1.25 4.20 -14.24
CA THR A 46 -2.43 3.49 -13.71
C THR A 46 -2.17 1.99 -13.59
N VAL A 47 -2.88 1.32 -12.71
CA VAL A 47 -2.87 -0.15 -12.63
C VAL A 47 -3.66 -0.76 -13.78
N HIS A 48 -3.18 -1.85 -14.35
CA HIS A 48 -3.80 -2.58 -15.47
C HIS A 48 -4.90 -3.52 -14.97
N TRP A 49 -6.08 -3.00 -14.69
CA TRP A 49 -7.21 -3.81 -14.20
C TRP A 49 -7.67 -4.88 -15.19
N GLU A 50 -7.48 -4.64 -16.49
CA GLU A 50 -7.77 -5.60 -17.56
C GLU A 50 -6.94 -6.87 -17.42
N ILE A 51 -5.67 -6.76 -17.01
CA ILE A 51 -4.79 -7.93 -16.79
C ILE A 51 -5.21 -8.70 -15.53
N TYR A 52 -5.63 -8.02 -14.47
CA TYR A 52 -6.18 -8.72 -13.31
C TYR A 52 -7.52 -9.41 -13.64
N ARG A 53 -8.36 -8.81 -14.48
CA ARG A 53 -9.59 -9.42 -14.98
C ARG A 53 -9.30 -10.67 -15.80
N PHE A 54 -8.33 -10.58 -16.73
CA PHE A 54 -7.84 -11.71 -17.51
C PHE A 54 -7.37 -12.86 -16.60
N ALA A 55 -6.60 -12.56 -15.54
CA ALA A 55 -6.17 -13.59 -14.60
C ALA A 55 -7.36 -14.27 -13.90
N ARG A 56 -8.38 -13.52 -13.49
CA ARG A 56 -9.59 -14.07 -12.87
C ARG A 56 -10.40 -14.98 -13.78
N GLU A 57 -10.37 -14.73 -15.07
CA GLU A 57 -11.09 -15.51 -16.09
C GLU A 57 -10.33 -16.77 -16.50
N LYS A 58 -9.01 -16.74 -16.48
CA LYS A 58 -8.16 -17.81 -17.04
C LYS A 58 -7.58 -18.73 -15.98
N SER A 59 -7.24 -18.23 -14.80
CA SER A 59 -6.56 -19.04 -13.78
C SER A 59 -7.55 -19.68 -12.80
N SER A 60 -7.24 -20.89 -12.37
CA SER A 60 -7.93 -21.59 -11.28
C SER A 60 -7.31 -21.31 -9.90
N LEU A 61 -6.17 -20.64 -9.85
CA LEU A 61 -5.47 -20.31 -8.60
C LEU A 61 -6.28 -19.35 -7.72
N PRO A 62 -6.12 -19.44 -6.41
CA PRO A 62 -6.62 -18.43 -5.50
C PRO A 62 -5.89 -17.11 -5.72
N LEU A 63 -6.59 -16.09 -6.24
CA LEU A 63 -5.99 -14.79 -6.58
C LEU A 63 -6.18 -13.78 -5.45
N CYS A 64 -5.14 -12.97 -5.21
CA CYS A 64 -5.16 -11.79 -4.36
C CYS A 64 -4.76 -10.56 -5.18
N TYR A 65 -5.57 -9.52 -5.14
CA TYR A 65 -5.25 -8.24 -5.79
C TYR A 65 -4.30 -7.42 -4.92
N ASN A 66 -3.30 -6.80 -5.51
CA ASN A 66 -2.45 -5.81 -4.87
C ASN A 66 -2.21 -4.64 -5.83
N GLY A 67 -2.87 -3.52 -5.63
CA GLY A 67 -2.73 -2.32 -6.46
C GLY A 67 -3.11 -1.09 -5.65
N ASP A 68 -3.07 0.07 -6.27
CA ASP A 68 -3.29 1.37 -5.68
C ASP A 68 -4.69 1.51 -5.05
N LEU A 69 -4.79 1.15 -3.79
CA LEU A 69 -5.97 1.34 -2.96
C LEU A 69 -5.55 2.16 -1.74
N PHE A 70 -5.75 3.45 -1.81
CA PHE A 70 -5.33 4.43 -0.81
C PHE A 70 -6.50 4.97 -0.01
N THR A 71 -7.71 4.95 -0.60
CA THR A 71 -8.94 5.48 0.01
C THR A 71 -10.05 4.43 0.04
N LEU A 72 -11.11 4.72 0.81
CA LEU A 72 -12.31 3.88 0.84
C LEU A 72 -13.01 3.88 -0.53
N GLU A 73 -13.07 5.01 -1.19
CA GLU A 73 -13.70 5.18 -2.50
C GLU A 73 -13.00 4.35 -3.57
N GLU A 74 -11.65 4.33 -3.56
CA GLU A 74 -10.86 3.49 -4.48
C GLU A 74 -11.09 2.00 -4.21
N TYR A 75 -11.19 1.61 -2.94
CA TYR A 75 -11.53 0.24 -2.59
C TYR A 75 -12.95 -0.14 -3.04
N GLU A 76 -13.94 0.72 -2.81
CA GLU A 76 -15.33 0.48 -3.23
C GLU A 76 -15.46 0.39 -4.76
N ALA A 77 -14.74 1.24 -5.49
CA ALA A 77 -14.69 1.16 -6.96
C ALA A 77 -14.06 -0.15 -7.44
N TRP A 78 -12.98 -0.58 -6.78
CA TRP A 78 -12.34 -1.86 -7.08
C TRP A 78 -13.26 -3.05 -6.75
N ASP A 79 -13.90 -3.06 -5.58
CA ASP A 79 -14.81 -4.13 -5.15
C ASP A 79 -16.04 -4.24 -6.06
N TYR A 80 -16.54 -3.10 -6.53
CA TYR A 80 -17.60 -3.06 -7.55
C TYR A 80 -17.15 -3.65 -8.89
N ALA A 81 -15.93 -3.34 -9.34
CA ALA A 81 -15.37 -3.85 -10.60
C ALA A 81 -15.02 -5.35 -10.54
N PHE A 82 -14.70 -5.86 -9.35
CA PHE A 82 -14.25 -7.23 -9.10
C PHE A 82 -15.03 -7.92 -7.96
N PRO A 83 -16.34 -8.03 -8.07
CA PRO A 83 -17.16 -8.59 -7.01
C PRO A 83 -16.75 -10.05 -6.68
N LYS A 84 -16.90 -10.42 -5.42
CA LYS A 84 -16.52 -11.75 -4.90
C LYS A 84 -15.02 -12.07 -5.04
N SER A 85 -14.17 -11.07 -5.15
CA SER A 85 -12.72 -11.28 -5.07
C SER A 85 -12.36 -11.89 -3.72
N ARG A 86 -11.46 -12.88 -3.75
CA ARG A 86 -11.11 -13.65 -2.54
C ARG A 86 -10.34 -12.81 -1.53
N ALA A 87 -9.38 -12.02 -2.00
CA ALA A 87 -8.47 -11.29 -1.14
C ALA A 87 -7.93 -10.03 -1.82
N VAL A 88 -7.60 -9.06 -0.98
CA VAL A 88 -6.91 -7.82 -1.34
C VAL A 88 -5.73 -7.64 -0.41
N MET A 89 -4.56 -7.34 -0.98
CA MET A 89 -3.37 -6.96 -0.23
C MET A 89 -3.21 -5.43 -0.28
N PHE A 90 -3.25 -4.80 0.87
CA PHE A 90 -2.92 -3.40 1.02
C PHE A 90 -1.42 -3.22 1.29
N GLY A 91 -0.84 -2.18 0.72
CA GLY A 91 0.54 -1.77 0.97
C GLY A 91 0.57 -0.34 1.52
N ARG A 92 0.96 0.62 0.68
CA ARG A 92 1.14 2.03 1.02
C ARG A 92 -0.10 2.70 1.62
N GLY A 93 -1.30 2.28 1.20
CA GLY A 93 -2.56 2.84 1.72
C GLY A 93 -2.70 2.71 3.24
N VAL A 94 -2.39 1.55 3.82
CA VAL A 94 -2.50 1.35 5.27
C VAL A 94 -1.35 2.02 6.05
N LEU A 95 -0.23 2.32 5.38
CA LEU A 95 0.85 3.11 5.97
C LEU A 95 0.52 4.61 6.00
N GLY A 96 -0.23 5.09 5.01
CA GLY A 96 -0.67 6.48 4.94
C GLY A 96 -1.97 6.76 5.70
N ASP A 97 -2.78 5.72 5.90
CA ASP A 97 -4.04 5.81 6.62
C ASP A 97 -4.31 4.54 7.46
N PRO A 98 -3.91 4.53 8.74
CA PRO A 98 -4.11 3.40 9.63
C PRO A 98 -5.58 2.98 9.80
N LEU A 99 -6.52 3.90 9.55
CA LEU A 99 -7.95 3.67 9.71
C LEU A 99 -8.63 3.09 8.45
N LEU A 100 -7.93 3.02 7.33
CA LEU A 100 -8.49 2.56 6.05
C LEU A 100 -9.17 1.18 6.18
N LEU A 101 -8.49 0.21 6.78
CA LEU A 101 -9.05 -1.13 6.95
C LEU A 101 -10.25 -1.17 7.90
N SER A 102 -10.26 -0.32 8.92
CA SER A 102 -11.39 -0.22 9.85
C SER A 102 -12.62 0.34 9.16
N ARG A 103 -12.44 1.35 8.29
CA ARG A 103 -13.53 1.90 7.47
C ARG A 103 -14.05 0.87 6.46
N ILE A 104 -13.18 0.19 5.75
CA ILE A 104 -13.55 -0.87 4.80
C ILE A 104 -14.35 -1.98 5.50
N ARG A 105 -13.89 -2.41 6.67
CA ARG A 105 -14.57 -3.48 7.45
C ARG A 105 -15.77 -2.99 8.26
N ARG A 106 -16.02 -1.68 8.28
CA ARG A 106 -17.07 -1.03 9.10
C ARG A 106 -16.99 -1.45 10.58
N THR A 107 -15.76 -1.65 11.07
CA THR A 107 -15.54 -2.07 12.48
C THR A 107 -15.59 -0.86 13.39
N LYS A 108 -16.28 -1.01 14.53
CA LYS A 108 -16.28 -0.04 15.63
C LYS A 108 -15.22 -0.48 16.67
N GLY A 109 -14.27 0.37 16.98
CA GLY A 109 -13.23 0.08 17.99
C GLY A 109 -12.39 1.30 18.30
N LYS A 110 -11.46 1.17 19.27
CA LYS A 110 -10.40 2.17 19.46
C LYS A 110 -9.60 2.27 18.17
N THR A 111 -9.62 3.43 17.57
CA THR A 111 -8.95 3.71 16.31
C THR A 111 -7.75 4.59 16.62
N ALA A 112 -6.54 4.05 16.44
CA ALA A 112 -5.35 4.88 16.47
C ALA A 112 -5.42 5.87 15.30
N THR A 113 -5.21 7.15 15.59
CA THR A 113 -5.15 8.19 14.58
C THR A 113 -3.81 8.19 13.85
N TRP A 114 -3.69 9.00 12.81
CA TRP A 114 -2.40 9.21 12.17
C TRP A 114 -1.39 9.84 13.14
N GLU A 115 -1.83 10.77 13.94
CA GLU A 115 -1.03 11.44 14.97
C GLU A 115 -0.54 10.46 16.04
N ASP A 116 -1.40 9.55 16.50
CA ASP A 116 -1.00 8.48 17.44
C ASP A 116 0.10 7.60 16.82
N LEU A 117 -0.04 7.18 15.56
CA LEU A 117 0.98 6.42 14.86
C LEU A 117 2.31 7.19 14.76
N GLN A 118 2.26 8.47 14.42
CA GLN A 118 3.46 9.30 14.31
C GLN A 118 4.15 9.47 15.68
N TYR A 119 3.39 9.62 16.74
CA TYR A 119 3.94 9.70 18.10
C TYR A 119 4.61 8.39 18.51
N GLU A 120 3.96 7.26 18.32
CA GLU A 120 4.53 5.94 18.64
C GLU A 120 5.83 5.69 17.84
N LEU A 121 5.85 6.02 16.55
CA LEU A 121 7.05 5.91 15.73
C LEU A 121 8.15 6.87 16.19
N TYR A 122 7.80 8.10 16.58
CA TYR A 122 8.74 9.08 17.08
C TYR A 122 9.45 8.54 18.35
N VAL A 123 8.69 8.02 19.30
CA VAL A 123 9.25 7.45 20.55
C VAL A 123 10.10 6.21 20.26
N ALA A 124 9.58 5.29 19.44
CA ALA A 124 10.27 4.05 19.13
C ALA A 124 11.59 4.29 18.37
N TYR A 125 11.59 5.16 17.36
CA TYR A 125 12.78 5.42 16.55
C TYR A 125 13.87 6.18 17.34
N GLN A 126 13.51 7.09 18.23
CA GLN A 126 14.50 7.73 19.10
C GLN A 126 15.22 6.71 19.99
N LYS A 127 14.48 5.72 20.49
CA LYS A 127 15.05 4.68 21.33
C LYS A 127 15.97 3.73 20.56
N GLU A 128 15.60 3.35 19.34
CA GLU A 128 16.28 2.27 18.60
C GLU A 128 17.35 2.78 17.61
N ILE A 129 17.22 3.99 17.07
CA ILE A 129 18.11 4.47 16.00
C ILE A 129 19.26 5.34 16.53
N GLY A 130 19.05 6.11 17.61
CA GLY A 130 20.09 6.91 18.28
C GLY A 130 20.63 8.13 17.50
N ASN A 131 20.45 8.20 16.18
CA ASN A 131 20.85 9.35 15.36
C ASN A 131 19.63 10.15 14.93
N GLU A 132 19.53 11.40 15.37
CA GLU A 132 18.36 12.26 15.15
C GLU A 132 18.02 12.49 13.68
N GLN A 133 19.02 12.65 12.81
CA GLN A 133 18.79 12.88 11.38
C GLN A 133 18.21 11.62 10.71
N HIS A 134 18.66 10.44 11.11
CA HIS A 134 18.10 9.19 10.63
C HIS A 134 16.66 8.98 11.14
N VAL A 135 16.40 9.31 12.42
CA VAL A 135 15.03 9.28 12.99
C VAL A 135 14.11 10.21 12.18
N LEU A 136 14.52 11.46 11.99
CA LEU A 136 13.75 12.44 11.25
C LEU A 136 13.46 11.99 9.80
N SER A 137 14.46 11.43 9.14
CA SER A 137 14.32 10.90 7.77
C SER A 137 13.29 9.76 7.72
N ARG A 138 13.35 8.82 8.68
CA ARG A 138 12.39 7.72 8.76
C ARG A 138 10.97 8.17 9.06
N LEU A 139 10.80 9.13 9.96
CA LEU A 139 9.49 9.70 10.26
C LEU A 139 8.89 10.41 9.03
N LYS A 140 9.71 11.16 8.30
CA LYS A 140 9.27 11.85 7.08
C LYS A 140 8.88 10.89 5.95
N GLU A 141 9.46 9.70 5.88
CA GLU A 141 9.10 8.68 4.87
C GLU A 141 7.60 8.34 4.92
N PHE A 142 7.01 8.21 6.10
CA PHE A 142 5.59 7.92 6.26
C PHE A 142 4.67 9.00 5.68
N TRP A 143 5.11 10.25 5.68
CA TRP A 143 4.34 11.36 5.09
C TRP A 143 4.25 11.27 3.56
N THR A 144 5.16 10.54 2.91
CA THR A 144 5.04 10.19 1.49
C THR A 144 3.81 9.31 1.25
N TYR A 145 3.56 8.35 2.13
CA TYR A 145 2.37 7.50 2.05
C TYR A 145 1.11 8.27 2.44
N ARG A 146 1.20 9.15 3.46
CA ARG A 146 0.09 10.03 3.85
C ARG A 146 -0.40 10.89 2.69
N ALA A 147 0.51 11.44 1.91
CA ALA A 147 0.21 12.28 0.75
C ALA A 147 -0.59 11.54 -0.35
N LEU A 148 -0.46 10.22 -0.44
CA LEU A 148 -1.23 9.40 -1.39
C LEU A 148 -2.68 9.20 -0.93
N CYS A 149 -2.90 9.12 0.38
CA CYS A 149 -4.21 8.89 0.98
C CYS A 149 -4.98 10.19 1.21
N HIS A 150 -4.27 11.30 1.47
CA HIS A 150 -4.80 12.58 1.91
C HIS A 150 -4.17 13.75 1.13
N PRO A 151 -4.52 13.91 -0.17
CA PRO A 151 -3.98 14.99 -0.99
C PRO A 151 -4.40 16.38 -0.49
N GLU A 152 -5.48 16.49 0.27
CA GLU A 152 -5.94 17.71 0.93
C GLU A 152 -4.98 18.21 2.01
N GLU A 153 -4.17 17.34 2.61
CA GLU A 153 -3.16 17.69 3.63
C GLU A 153 -1.83 18.22 3.01
N ARG A 154 -1.79 18.48 1.72
CA ARG A 154 -0.56 18.83 0.99
C ARG A 154 0.26 19.95 1.62
N GLU A 155 -0.38 20.99 2.15
CA GLU A 155 0.35 22.11 2.77
C GLU A 155 0.95 21.69 4.12
N LYS A 156 0.23 20.96 4.97
CA LYS A 156 0.74 20.37 6.21
C LYS A 156 1.96 19.50 5.92
N ILE A 157 1.84 18.61 4.93
CA ILE A 157 2.91 17.69 4.54
C ILE A 157 4.14 18.47 4.07
N ARG A 158 3.97 19.51 3.26
CA ARG A 158 5.08 20.38 2.82
C ARG A 158 5.80 21.03 4.00
N GLN A 159 5.06 21.48 5.01
CA GLN A 159 5.64 22.07 6.23
C GLN A 159 6.43 21.03 7.04
N ILE A 160 5.96 19.79 7.12
CA ILE A 160 6.69 18.70 7.76
C ILE A 160 8.03 18.42 7.03
N TYR A 161 8.02 18.36 5.70
CA TYR A 161 9.26 18.15 4.95
C TYR A 161 10.32 19.25 5.15
N ARG A 162 9.91 20.47 5.50
CA ARG A 162 10.82 21.60 5.77
C ARG A 162 11.45 21.57 7.16
N THR A 163 10.99 20.74 8.09
CA THR A 163 11.62 20.62 9.40
C THR A 163 13.03 20.04 9.27
N GLU A 164 13.98 20.59 10.00
CA GLU A 164 15.39 20.19 9.94
C GLU A 164 15.82 19.43 11.21
N THR A 165 15.05 19.56 12.30
CA THR A 165 15.33 18.92 13.57
C THR A 165 14.14 18.10 14.07
N LEU A 166 14.40 17.13 14.94
CA LEU A 166 13.35 16.36 15.62
C LEU A 166 12.47 17.25 16.51
N GLN A 167 13.06 18.30 17.11
CA GLN A 167 12.32 19.23 17.92
C GLN A 167 11.30 20.05 17.10
N GLU A 168 11.69 20.52 15.92
CA GLU A 168 10.76 21.19 15.00
C GLU A 168 9.67 20.26 14.53
N TYR A 169 10.01 18.99 14.22
CA TYR A 169 9.06 17.97 13.83
C TYR A 169 8.02 17.72 14.93
N ALA A 170 8.47 17.47 16.16
CA ALA A 170 7.61 17.24 17.31
C ALA A 170 6.70 18.45 17.58
N LYS A 171 7.25 19.67 17.55
CA LYS A 171 6.47 20.90 17.71
C LYS A 171 5.37 21.07 16.65
N ARG A 172 5.62 20.67 15.40
CA ARG A 172 4.63 20.72 14.32
C ARG A 172 3.46 19.76 14.53
N LEU A 173 3.71 18.65 15.20
CA LEU A 173 2.71 17.61 15.48
C LEU A 173 2.13 17.69 16.89
N HIS A 174 2.57 18.67 17.68
CA HIS A 174 2.12 18.88 19.08
C HIS A 174 2.46 17.72 20.02
N PHE A 175 3.64 17.11 19.82
CA PHE A 175 4.20 16.07 20.69
C PHE A 175 4.92 16.65 21.89
#